data_615b1572679dc086eb4d13825429af39
#
_entry.id   615b1572679dc086eb4d13825429af39
#
_cell.length_a   1.000
_cell.length_b   1.000
_cell.length_c   1.000
_cell.angle_alpha   90.00
_cell.angle_beta   90.00
_cell.angle_gamma   90.00
#
_symmetry.space_group_name_H-M   'P 1'
#
loop_
_entity.id
_entity.type
_entity.pdbx_description
1 polymer ?
#
loop_
_entity_poly.entity_id
_entity_poly.type
_entity_poly.pdbx_seq_one_letter_code
_entity_poly.pdbx_strand_id
1 'polypeptide(L)'
;MKTLTGATCATIILSSTLAAPSVRAEEIEKIVVTGNRIGQTTEERLGTSVTIVNASQIEQRQTVYVSDILRDVPGLAISRTGGPGGATQVRTRGSEGNHTLVLFDGAEVNDPFQGEFDFSGLLASDIARIEILRGSQSALYGSDAIGGVINFIPKRGTGPLAFGAEGEVGSFNTAAGSLSGAWGDDRVDLYASTSYRVTDGTNIARSGDEDDGSNERSWFLNSGVRLSPEIELRAFLRKVLTRAEGDPQDFAFLSPTQGLAIDGDDITRTDSLYGNVQLEANFLDGMLETKLAWNFTDGARFNYSGGAPSFFSEGYRDKLSAVAALNLTTADITHRITGAIDWKKETYRNVAIGVPTPLNDRRELENTGFVGSYDVAWGNLDAGLAFRHDRNERFEDADTWRAQVSYRIGDTRLRATSGSGIKNPNNFELFGFDPTSFIGNPSLKPEKSVGWDVGIDHYLLDRNVKLSATWFEATLEDEIWTDFIPPLFVATPKNRATDSSRKGLELSADTRLDAWTLAASYTWTNAEENGLAEIRRPEHIASLNAAYDFGNASLGLGLRYNGEQQDSEFIFATPEDTVALDPYLLVNLYGTYRLTDKLELFARVENLLDEQYEDVFSFRAPGVSAYAGVRFTM
;
A
#
# COMPACT_ATOMS: atom_id res chain seq x y z
N MET A 1 25.18 -54.04 -17.67
CA MET A 1 23.99 -54.62 -18.32
C MET A 1 22.78 -54.29 -17.47
N LYS A 2 22.03 -53.29 -17.84
CA LYS A 2 20.57 -53.15 -17.58
C LYS A 2 20.05 -52.04 -18.50
N THR A 3 19.05 -52.38 -19.20
CA THR A 3 18.42 -51.85 -20.41
C THR A 3 17.70 -50.54 -20.18
N LEU A 4 17.93 -49.55 -21.05
CA LEU A 4 17.03 -48.40 -21.27
C LEU A 4 15.80 -48.86 -22.03
N THR A 5 14.63 -48.52 -21.53
CA THR A 5 13.36 -48.59 -22.27
C THR A 5 12.95 -47.17 -22.66
N GLY A 6 12.83 -46.94 -23.97
CA GLY A 6 12.44 -45.64 -24.52
C GLY A 6 10.93 -45.38 -24.36
N ALA A 7 10.62 -44.12 -24.11
CA ALA A 7 9.26 -43.58 -24.15
C ALA A 7 9.08 -42.83 -25.48
N THR A 8 8.14 -43.32 -26.28
CA THR A 8 7.74 -42.78 -27.58
C THR A 8 6.76 -41.62 -27.36
N CYS A 9 7.15 -40.39 -27.71
CA CYS A 9 6.25 -39.24 -27.81
C CYS A 9 5.34 -39.38 -29.03
N ALA A 10 4.04 -39.49 -28.80
CA ALA A 10 3.02 -39.42 -29.85
C ALA A 10 2.61 -37.94 -30.03
N THR A 11 2.95 -37.35 -31.17
CA THR A 11 2.52 -36.03 -31.60
C THR A 11 1.11 -36.13 -32.17
N ILE A 12 0.13 -35.55 -31.47
CA ILE A 12 -1.25 -35.37 -32.01
C ILE A 12 -1.36 -33.92 -32.47
N ILE A 13 -1.39 -33.68 -33.77
CA ILE A 13 -1.74 -32.42 -34.40
C ILE A 13 -3.25 -32.38 -34.52
N LEU A 14 -3.95 -31.61 -33.69
CA LEU A 14 -5.35 -31.29 -33.84
C LEU A 14 -5.46 -29.86 -34.42
N SER A 15 -5.72 -29.75 -35.72
CA SER A 15 -6.09 -28.49 -36.38
C SER A 15 -7.59 -28.28 -36.22
N SER A 16 -7.98 -27.45 -35.26
CA SER A 16 -9.31 -26.87 -35.16
C SER A 16 -9.22 -25.36 -35.34
N THR A 17 -9.76 -24.86 -36.45
CA THR A 17 -10.02 -23.44 -36.69
C THR A 17 -11.15 -23.00 -35.75
N LEU A 18 -10.83 -22.44 -34.61
CA LEU A 18 -11.77 -21.75 -33.75
C LEU A 18 -11.80 -20.26 -34.14
N ALA A 19 -12.97 -19.84 -34.64
CA ALA A 19 -13.29 -18.41 -34.74
C ALA A 19 -13.32 -17.83 -33.32
N ALA A 20 -12.34 -17.00 -32.98
CA ALA A 20 -12.32 -16.27 -31.72
C ALA A 20 -13.54 -15.34 -31.68
N PRO A 21 -14.34 -15.32 -30.60
CA PRO A 21 -15.29 -14.26 -30.39
C PRO A 21 -14.49 -12.97 -30.22
N SER A 22 -14.83 -11.92 -30.99
CA SER A 22 -14.28 -10.59 -30.78
C SER A 22 -14.73 -10.11 -29.40
N VAL A 23 -13.86 -10.22 -28.41
CA VAL A 23 -14.04 -9.56 -27.12
C VAL A 23 -13.97 -8.07 -27.44
N ARG A 24 -15.12 -7.41 -27.41
CA ARG A 24 -15.19 -5.95 -27.45
C ARG A 24 -14.38 -5.46 -26.25
N ALA A 25 -13.32 -4.71 -26.49
CA ALA A 25 -12.56 -4.06 -25.43
C ALA A 25 -13.58 -3.22 -24.64
N GLU A 26 -13.87 -3.65 -23.42
CA GLU A 26 -14.61 -2.85 -22.47
C GLU A 26 -13.67 -1.69 -22.13
N GLU A 27 -14.05 -0.51 -22.55
CA GLU A 27 -13.36 0.74 -22.19
C GLU A 27 -13.42 0.80 -20.65
N ILE A 28 -12.34 0.42 -19.99
CA ILE A 28 -12.26 0.45 -18.52
C ILE A 28 -12.23 1.93 -18.17
N GLU A 29 -13.37 2.46 -17.84
CA GLU A 29 -13.51 3.81 -17.30
C GLU A 29 -12.61 3.89 -16.07
N LYS A 30 -11.51 4.64 -16.16
CA LYS A 30 -10.53 4.77 -15.08
C LYS A 30 -11.08 5.72 -14.02
N ILE A 31 -12.08 5.22 -13.29
CA ILE A 31 -12.75 5.94 -12.21
C ILE A 31 -11.86 5.94 -10.99
N VAL A 32 -11.64 7.11 -10.40
CA VAL A 32 -10.90 7.33 -9.16
C VAL A 32 -11.85 7.88 -8.11
N VAL A 33 -11.96 7.20 -6.99
CA VAL A 33 -12.74 7.68 -5.82
C VAL A 33 -11.88 8.56 -4.91
N THR A 34 -10.59 8.22 -4.78
CA THR A 34 -9.64 8.89 -3.89
C THR A 34 -9.24 10.29 -4.36
N GLY A 35 -9.44 10.62 -5.63
CA GLY A 35 -9.11 11.94 -6.18
C GLY A 35 -9.94 13.09 -5.60
N ASN A 36 -11.12 12.78 -5.08
CA ASN A 36 -12.05 13.69 -4.41
C ASN A 36 -12.43 13.12 -3.04
N ARG A 37 -12.90 13.97 -2.13
CA ARG A 37 -13.41 13.55 -0.81
C ARG A 37 -14.74 12.81 -0.89
N ILE A 38 -15.52 13.08 -1.93
CA ILE A 38 -16.83 12.48 -2.22
C ILE A 38 -17.06 12.42 -3.72
N GLY A 39 -17.84 11.44 -4.17
CA GLY A 39 -18.15 11.20 -5.58
C GLY A 39 -16.98 10.60 -6.33
N GLN A 40 -17.18 10.40 -7.61
CA GLN A 40 -16.21 9.78 -8.53
C GLN A 40 -15.69 10.80 -9.52
N THR A 41 -14.44 10.66 -9.93
CA THR A 41 -13.82 11.42 -11.03
C THR A 41 -13.07 10.46 -11.93
N THR A 42 -12.75 10.88 -13.13
CA THR A 42 -11.87 10.10 -14.02
C THR A 42 -10.42 10.47 -13.79
N GLU A 43 -9.51 9.51 -13.98
CA GLU A 43 -8.06 9.75 -13.88
C GLU A 43 -7.66 10.97 -14.73
N GLU A 44 -8.28 11.17 -15.90
CA GLU A 44 -7.92 12.22 -16.84
C GLU A 44 -8.22 13.64 -16.36
N ARG A 45 -9.12 13.79 -15.39
CA ARG A 45 -9.47 15.10 -14.81
C ARG A 45 -8.56 15.52 -13.67
N LEU A 46 -7.75 14.60 -13.16
CA LEU A 46 -6.85 14.88 -12.02
C LEU A 46 -5.53 15.47 -12.51
N GLY A 47 -5.07 16.55 -11.91
CA GLY A 47 -3.73 17.10 -12.13
C GLY A 47 -2.62 16.30 -11.46
N THR A 48 -2.95 15.48 -10.46
CA THR A 48 -2.00 14.65 -9.71
C THR A 48 -1.66 13.34 -10.44
N SER A 49 -0.52 12.76 -10.08
CA SER A 49 -0.08 11.46 -10.56
C SER A 49 -0.88 10.35 -9.91
N VAL A 50 -1.59 9.54 -10.70
CA VAL A 50 -2.44 8.44 -10.23
C VAL A 50 -2.03 7.14 -10.89
N THR A 51 -2.03 6.05 -10.14
CA THR A 51 -1.97 4.68 -10.66
C THR A 51 -3.16 3.90 -10.14
N ILE A 52 -3.81 3.15 -11.03
CA ILE A 52 -4.92 2.27 -10.69
C ILE A 52 -4.49 0.84 -11.04
N VAL A 53 -4.49 -0.05 -10.05
CA VAL A 53 -4.31 -1.49 -10.26
C VAL A 53 -5.66 -2.15 -10.07
N ASN A 54 -6.20 -2.76 -11.11
CA ASN A 54 -7.54 -3.36 -11.06
C ASN A 54 -7.51 -4.87 -10.71
N ALA A 55 -8.68 -5.45 -10.41
CA ALA A 55 -8.82 -6.85 -10.02
C ALA A 55 -8.20 -7.82 -11.04
N SER A 56 -8.38 -7.57 -12.34
CA SER A 56 -7.82 -8.46 -13.38
C SER A 56 -6.29 -8.47 -13.38
N GLN A 57 -5.65 -7.33 -13.11
CA GLN A 57 -4.20 -7.24 -12.98
C GLN A 57 -3.69 -7.95 -11.71
N ILE A 58 -4.45 -7.85 -10.60
CA ILE A 58 -4.14 -8.54 -9.34
C ILE A 58 -4.24 -10.05 -9.54
N GLU A 59 -5.35 -10.51 -10.10
CA GLU A 59 -5.61 -11.94 -10.34
C GLU A 59 -4.65 -12.56 -11.36
N GLN A 60 -4.31 -11.83 -12.42
CA GLN A 60 -3.39 -12.31 -13.47
C GLN A 60 -1.99 -12.61 -12.91
N ARG A 61 -1.49 -11.79 -11.98
CA ARG A 61 -0.15 -11.95 -11.37
C ARG A 61 -0.09 -13.09 -10.35
N GLN A 62 -1.23 -13.63 -9.91
CA GLN A 62 -1.33 -14.64 -8.85
C GLN A 62 -0.60 -14.23 -7.55
N THR A 63 -0.45 -12.94 -7.31
CA THR A 63 0.29 -12.39 -6.18
C THR A 63 -0.59 -12.39 -4.94
N VAL A 64 -0.07 -12.95 -3.85
CA VAL A 64 -0.82 -13.10 -2.59
C VAL A 64 -0.79 -11.83 -1.75
N TYR A 65 0.38 -11.20 -1.61
CA TYR A 65 0.55 -9.99 -0.81
C TYR A 65 0.39 -8.72 -1.64
N VAL A 66 -0.33 -7.76 -1.10
CA VAL A 66 -0.51 -6.45 -1.75
C VAL A 66 0.82 -5.71 -1.93
N SER A 67 1.75 -5.83 -0.97
CA SER A 67 3.09 -5.22 -1.07
C SER A 67 3.83 -5.64 -2.34
N ASP A 68 3.67 -6.89 -2.79
CA ASP A 68 4.33 -7.36 -4.01
C ASP A 68 3.67 -6.80 -5.28
N ILE A 69 2.38 -6.45 -5.24
CA ILE A 69 1.71 -5.72 -6.32
C ILE A 69 2.23 -4.27 -6.38
N LEU A 70 2.42 -3.64 -5.22
CA LEU A 70 2.91 -2.26 -5.11
C LEU A 70 4.36 -2.09 -5.57
N ARG A 71 5.20 -3.15 -5.56
CA ARG A 71 6.56 -3.12 -6.13
C ARG A 71 6.60 -2.77 -7.62
N ASP A 72 5.50 -2.96 -8.34
CA ASP A 72 5.42 -2.69 -9.78
C ASP A 72 4.91 -1.26 -10.07
N VAL A 73 4.51 -0.51 -9.04
CA VAL A 73 3.97 0.85 -9.18
C VAL A 73 5.10 1.87 -9.20
N PRO A 74 5.18 2.75 -10.21
CA PRO A 74 6.22 3.77 -10.24
C PRO A 74 6.16 4.70 -9.03
N GLY A 75 7.33 5.08 -8.51
CA GLY A 75 7.46 5.96 -7.35
C GLY A 75 7.28 5.27 -5.99
N LEU A 76 7.10 3.95 -5.94
CA LEU A 76 7.02 3.20 -4.68
C LEU A 76 8.28 2.34 -4.47
N ALA A 77 8.91 2.49 -3.31
CA ALA A 77 9.95 1.61 -2.81
C ALA A 77 9.41 0.75 -1.67
N ILE A 78 9.66 -0.55 -1.72
CA ILE A 78 9.20 -1.51 -0.71
C ILE A 78 10.42 -2.08 0.01
N SER A 79 10.41 -2.05 1.33
CA SER A 79 11.38 -2.77 2.16
C SER A 79 10.67 -3.76 3.06
N ARG A 80 11.13 -5.02 3.02
CA ARG A 80 10.62 -6.10 3.85
C ARG A 80 11.76 -6.67 4.68
N THR A 81 11.50 -6.86 5.97
CA THR A 81 12.44 -7.50 6.89
C THR A 81 12.33 -9.01 6.72
N GLY A 82 13.17 -9.58 5.87
CA GLY A 82 13.18 -11.02 5.59
C GLY A 82 12.03 -11.50 4.71
N GLY A 83 11.42 -12.62 5.11
CA GLY A 83 10.41 -13.35 4.37
C GLY A 83 8.97 -12.85 4.54
N PRO A 84 7.99 -13.63 4.04
CA PRO A 84 6.58 -13.37 4.25
C PRO A 84 6.23 -13.26 5.74
N GLY A 85 5.44 -12.24 6.11
CA GLY A 85 5.12 -11.93 7.51
C GLY A 85 6.08 -10.94 8.16
N GLY A 86 7.28 -10.74 7.63
CA GLY A 86 8.23 -9.73 8.08
C GLY A 86 7.71 -8.30 7.87
N ALA A 87 8.07 -7.38 8.78
CA ALA A 87 7.64 -5.98 8.71
C ALA A 87 7.87 -5.39 7.33
N THR A 88 6.83 -4.86 6.71
CA THR A 88 6.86 -4.42 5.31
C THR A 88 6.40 -2.99 5.20
N GLN A 89 7.29 -2.12 4.75
CA GLN A 89 7.09 -0.69 4.60
C GLN A 89 6.98 -0.31 3.12
N VAL A 90 6.13 0.66 2.82
CA VAL A 90 5.99 1.27 1.48
C VAL A 90 6.35 2.75 1.56
N ARG A 91 7.34 3.15 0.80
CA ARG A 91 7.81 4.53 0.68
C ARG A 91 7.40 5.12 -0.65
N THR A 92 6.70 6.24 -0.60
CA THR A 92 6.24 6.95 -1.82
C THR A 92 7.20 8.07 -2.17
N ARG A 93 7.82 8.02 -3.36
CA ARG A 93 8.76 9.04 -3.87
C ARG A 93 9.90 9.36 -2.88
N GLY A 94 10.44 8.33 -2.24
CA GLY A 94 11.51 8.46 -1.25
C GLY A 94 11.08 8.97 0.13
N SER A 95 9.77 9.15 0.39
CA SER A 95 9.28 9.54 1.72
C SER A 95 9.39 8.40 2.74
N GLU A 96 9.20 8.68 4.03
CA GLU A 96 9.10 7.65 5.06
C GLU A 96 7.80 6.83 4.92
N GLY A 97 7.78 5.63 5.50
CA GLY A 97 6.60 4.75 5.46
C GLY A 97 5.36 5.40 6.09
N ASN A 98 5.54 6.12 7.20
CA ASN A 98 4.48 6.85 7.90
C ASN A 98 4.04 8.17 7.22
N HIS A 99 4.67 8.53 6.08
CA HIS A 99 4.26 9.66 5.24
C HIS A 99 3.20 9.27 4.19
N THR A 100 2.84 8.00 4.10
CA THR A 100 1.84 7.49 3.16
C THR A 100 0.56 7.12 3.92
N LEU A 101 -0.52 7.84 3.62
CA LEU A 101 -1.83 7.51 4.17
C LEU A 101 -2.40 6.29 3.45
N VAL A 102 -2.74 5.25 4.22
CA VAL A 102 -3.37 4.04 3.70
C VAL A 102 -4.84 4.02 4.08
N LEU A 103 -5.67 3.85 3.07
CA LEU A 103 -7.12 3.78 3.21
C LEU A 103 -7.64 2.41 2.78
N PHE A 104 -8.70 1.94 3.42
CA PHE A 104 -9.51 0.81 2.98
C PHE A 104 -10.94 1.28 2.81
N ASP A 105 -11.44 1.32 1.57
CA ASP A 105 -12.74 1.95 1.20
C ASP A 105 -12.92 3.37 1.77
N GLY A 106 -11.83 4.16 1.77
CA GLY A 106 -11.80 5.51 2.31
C GLY A 106 -11.62 5.63 3.83
N ALA A 107 -11.62 4.53 4.59
CA ALA A 107 -11.31 4.51 6.01
C ALA A 107 -9.79 4.43 6.24
N GLU A 108 -9.26 5.25 7.12
CA GLU A 108 -7.85 5.28 7.50
C GLU A 108 -7.48 4.02 8.29
N VAL A 109 -6.48 3.26 7.80
CA VAL A 109 -6.05 1.97 8.39
C VAL A 109 -4.59 1.96 8.86
N ASN A 110 -3.87 3.08 8.75
CA ASN A 110 -2.57 3.23 9.39
C ASN A 110 -2.68 2.90 10.89
N ASP A 111 -1.64 2.32 11.44
CA ASP A 111 -1.60 1.96 12.86
C ASP A 111 -1.75 3.23 13.73
N PRO A 112 -2.70 3.27 14.71
CA PRO A 112 -2.95 4.45 15.52
C PRO A 112 -1.79 4.84 16.45
N PHE A 113 -0.84 3.95 16.68
CA PHE A 113 0.30 4.25 17.56
C PHE A 113 1.60 4.52 16.81
N GLN A 114 1.89 3.88 15.68
CA GLN A 114 3.08 4.13 14.85
C GLN A 114 2.82 5.08 13.70
N GLY A 115 1.54 5.33 13.34
CA GLY A 115 1.18 6.19 12.20
C GLY A 115 1.52 5.60 10.84
N GLU A 116 2.04 4.38 10.78
CA GLU A 116 2.41 3.65 9.57
C GLU A 116 1.50 2.43 9.37
N PHE A 117 1.30 2.02 8.14
CA PHE A 117 0.63 0.77 7.81
C PHE A 117 1.66 -0.32 7.53
N ASP A 118 1.62 -1.42 8.28
CA ASP A 118 2.42 -2.60 8.01
C ASP A 118 1.74 -3.48 6.96
N PHE A 119 2.36 -3.58 5.79
CA PHE A 119 1.83 -4.33 4.65
C PHE A 119 2.08 -5.85 4.74
N SER A 120 2.73 -6.34 5.79
CA SER A 120 3.11 -7.75 5.95
C SER A 120 1.92 -8.71 5.96
N GLY A 121 0.77 -8.30 6.52
CA GLY A 121 -0.43 -9.12 6.66
C GLY A 121 -1.55 -8.82 5.68
N LEU A 122 -1.35 -7.96 4.67
CA LEU A 122 -2.41 -7.57 3.74
C LEU A 122 -2.46 -8.49 2.52
N LEU A 123 -3.42 -9.43 2.54
CA LEU A 123 -3.69 -10.33 1.40
C LEU A 123 -4.58 -9.65 0.36
N ALA A 124 -4.34 -9.95 -0.93
CA ALA A 124 -5.02 -9.31 -2.05
C ALA A 124 -6.43 -9.85 -2.35
N SER A 125 -6.87 -10.94 -1.71
CA SER A 125 -8.10 -11.68 -2.03
C SER A 125 -9.39 -10.84 -2.01
N ASP A 126 -9.47 -9.84 -1.12
CA ASP A 126 -10.67 -9.02 -0.92
C ASP A 126 -10.66 -7.71 -1.73
N ILE A 127 -9.60 -7.44 -2.48
CA ILE A 127 -9.37 -6.16 -3.14
C ILE A 127 -9.89 -6.22 -4.58
N ALA A 128 -10.76 -5.27 -4.95
CA ALA A 128 -11.23 -5.08 -6.30
C ALA A 128 -10.32 -4.17 -7.12
N ARG A 129 -9.72 -3.15 -6.50
CA ARG A 129 -8.70 -2.29 -7.11
C ARG A 129 -7.90 -1.53 -6.06
N ILE A 130 -6.74 -1.05 -6.47
CA ILE A 130 -5.87 -0.21 -5.65
C ILE A 130 -5.73 1.14 -6.38
N GLU A 131 -6.00 2.24 -5.68
CA GLU A 131 -5.81 3.61 -6.17
C GLU A 131 -4.62 4.22 -5.43
N ILE A 132 -3.61 4.68 -6.16
CA ILE A 132 -2.39 5.27 -5.61
C ILE A 132 -2.25 6.70 -6.12
N LEU A 133 -2.36 7.68 -5.23
CA LEU A 133 -2.12 9.09 -5.50
C LEU A 133 -0.77 9.48 -4.91
N ARG A 134 0.13 9.99 -5.74
CA ARG A 134 1.47 10.39 -5.32
C ARG A 134 1.59 11.90 -5.16
N GLY A 135 2.48 12.34 -4.27
CA GLY A 135 2.63 13.72 -3.86
C GLY A 135 1.64 14.12 -2.77
N SER A 136 1.83 15.29 -2.17
CA SER A 136 1.05 15.71 -1.00
C SER A 136 -0.46 15.75 -1.26
N GLN A 137 -1.20 15.07 -0.41
CA GLN A 137 -2.66 15.04 -0.34
C GLN A 137 -3.19 15.61 0.99
N SER A 138 -2.33 16.24 1.80
CA SER A 138 -2.69 16.73 3.14
C SER A 138 -3.82 17.76 3.12
N ALA A 139 -3.93 18.57 2.06
CA ALA A 139 -5.04 19.52 1.90
C ALA A 139 -6.42 18.84 1.81
N LEU A 140 -6.49 17.57 1.41
CA LEU A 140 -7.72 16.80 1.36
C LEU A 140 -7.88 15.85 2.56
N TYR A 141 -6.80 15.22 3.02
CA TYR A 141 -6.85 14.10 3.96
C TYR A 141 -6.23 14.41 5.33
N GLY A 142 -5.47 15.52 5.46
CA GLY A 142 -4.80 15.95 6.68
C GLY A 142 -3.41 15.34 6.86
N SER A 143 -2.99 15.23 8.11
CA SER A 143 -1.74 14.56 8.50
C SER A 143 -1.66 13.15 7.91
N ASP A 144 -0.46 12.60 7.75
CA ASP A 144 -0.11 11.28 7.22
C ASP A 144 -0.17 11.15 5.68
N ALA A 145 -0.73 12.16 4.96
CA ALA A 145 -0.82 12.17 3.49
C ALA A 145 0.24 13.08 2.84
N ILE A 146 1.41 13.22 3.45
CA ILE A 146 2.51 14.08 2.99
C ILE A 146 3.22 13.52 1.75
N GLY A 147 3.41 12.20 1.66
CA GLY A 147 3.99 11.48 0.53
C GLY A 147 2.97 11.04 -0.52
N GLY A 148 1.76 10.72 -0.08
CA GLY A 148 0.69 10.23 -0.95
C GLY A 148 -0.42 9.51 -0.22
N VAL A 149 -1.33 8.90 -1.00
CA VAL A 149 -2.44 8.10 -0.49
C VAL A 149 -2.52 6.80 -1.29
N ILE A 150 -2.65 5.68 -0.58
CA ILE A 150 -2.97 4.37 -1.16
C ILE A 150 -4.34 3.97 -0.65
N ASN A 151 -5.30 3.75 -1.54
CA ASN A 151 -6.66 3.35 -1.15
C ASN A 151 -7.00 1.99 -1.75
N PHE A 152 -7.29 1.03 -0.90
CA PHE A 152 -7.78 -0.29 -1.26
C PHE A 152 -9.29 -0.27 -1.38
N ILE A 153 -9.80 -0.43 -2.58
CA ILE A 153 -11.24 -0.54 -2.84
C ILE A 153 -11.61 -2.02 -2.79
N PRO A 154 -12.46 -2.43 -1.84
CA PRO A 154 -12.80 -3.83 -1.66
C PRO A 154 -13.81 -4.35 -2.69
N LYS A 155 -13.89 -5.68 -2.79
CA LYS A 155 -14.94 -6.38 -3.51
C LYS A 155 -16.31 -6.12 -2.88
N ARG A 156 -17.34 -6.07 -3.72
CA ARG A 156 -18.75 -5.86 -3.35
C ARG A 156 -19.61 -6.97 -3.91
N GLY A 157 -20.77 -7.18 -3.32
CA GLY A 157 -21.77 -8.07 -3.87
C GLY A 157 -22.45 -7.45 -5.10
N THR A 158 -22.51 -8.18 -6.19
CA THR A 158 -23.20 -7.75 -7.39
C THR A 158 -23.93 -8.94 -8.03
N GLY A 159 -25.21 -8.75 -8.39
CA GLY A 159 -26.00 -9.78 -9.06
C GLY A 159 -26.38 -10.98 -8.17
N PRO A 160 -26.69 -12.13 -8.78
CA PRO A 160 -27.11 -13.34 -8.07
C PRO A 160 -26.06 -13.83 -7.07
N LEU A 161 -26.50 -14.66 -6.12
CA LEU A 161 -25.61 -15.27 -5.14
C LEU A 161 -24.48 -16.05 -5.83
N ALA A 162 -23.28 -15.66 -5.55
CA ALA A 162 -22.05 -16.25 -6.06
C ALA A 162 -21.14 -16.69 -4.91
N PHE A 163 -20.39 -17.76 -5.10
CA PHE A 163 -19.41 -18.27 -4.15
C PHE A 163 -18.06 -18.42 -4.82
N GLY A 164 -17.00 -18.06 -4.09
CA GLY A 164 -15.61 -18.28 -4.46
C GLY A 164 -14.90 -19.14 -3.42
N ALA A 165 -14.04 -20.02 -3.88
CA ALA A 165 -13.12 -20.79 -3.04
C ALA A 165 -11.77 -20.90 -3.75
N GLU A 166 -10.69 -20.68 -3.01
CA GLU A 166 -9.32 -20.81 -3.51
C GLU A 166 -8.48 -21.61 -2.52
N GLY A 167 -7.60 -22.46 -3.02
CA GLY A 167 -6.63 -23.20 -2.24
C GLY A 167 -5.30 -23.25 -2.94
N GLU A 168 -4.21 -23.04 -2.21
CA GLU A 168 -2.82 -23.01 -2.70
C GLU A 168 -1.91 -23.80 -1.76
N VAL A 169 -0.92 -24.48 -2.35
CA VAL A 169 0.20 -25.08 -1.63
C VAL A 169 1.51 -24.76 -2.36
N GLY A 170 2.64 -24.76 -1.66
CA GLY A 170 3.90 -24.46 -2.30
C GLY A 170 5.13 -24.63 -1.41
N SER A 171 6.21 -24.01 -1.83
CA SER A 171 7.51 -23.99 -1.15
C SER A 171 7.37 -23.55 0.30
N PHE A 172 8.35 -23.92 1.13
CA PHE A 172 8.41 -23.57 2.55
C PHE A 172 7.18 -24.05 3.35
N ASN A 173 6.66 -25.24 3.02
CA ASN A 173 5.44 -25.82 3.58
C ASN A 173 4.25 -24.83 3.58
N THR A 174 4.18 -23.96 2.58
CA THR A 174 3.11 -22.98 2.47
C THR A 174 1.79 -23.64 2.13
N ALA A 175 0.74 -23.27 2.87
CA ALA A 175 -0.65 -23.55 2.55
C ALA A 175 -1.49 -22.27 2.71
N ALA A 176 -2.32 -21.97 1.72
CA ALA A 176 -3.23 -20.84 1.76
C ALA A 176 -4.61 -21.21 1.24
N GLY A 177 -5.62 -20.49 1.68
CA GLY A 177 -6.98 -20.66 1.17
C GLY A 177 -7.87 -19.48 1.49
N SER A 178 -8.87 -19.28 0.65
CA SER A 178 -9.91 -18.28 0.86
C SER A 178 -11.29 -18.81 0.47
N LEU A 179 -12.29 -18.30 1.16
CA LEU A 179 -13.70 -18.52 0.84
C LEU A 179 -14.38 -17.16 0.75
N SER A 180 -15.25 -16.97 -0.22
CA SER A 180 -16.04 -15.75 -0.36
C SER A 180 -17.46 -16.04 -0.80
N GLY A 181 -18.38 -15.15 -0.43
CA GLY A 181 -19.74 -15.11 -0.88
C GLY A 181 -20.13 -13.68 -1.28
N ALA A 182 -20.81 -13.53 -2.40
CA ALA A 182 -21.23 -12.25 -2.93
C ALA A 182 -22.71 -12.34 -3.37
N TRP A 183 -23.50 -11.32 -3.04
CA TRP A 183 -24.86 -11.19 -3.49
C TRP A 183 -25.27 -9.72 -3.53
N GLY A 184 -26.09 -9.34 -4.49
CA GLY A 184 -26.63 -8.01 -4.54
C GLY A 184 -27.82 -7.88 -5.47
N ASP A 185 -28.76 -7.02 -5.10
CA ASP A 185 -29.88 -6.58 -5.91
C ASP A 185 -29.90 -5.03 -5.99
N ASP A 186 -31.00 -4.47 -6.46
CA ASP A 186 -31.16 -3.01 -6.59
C ASP A 186 -31.20 -2.27 -5.24
N ARG A 187 -31.34 -2.99 -4.11
CA ARG A 187 -31.48 -2.39 -2.77
C ARG A 187 -30.37 -2.76 -1.82
N VAL A 188 -29.84 -3.96 -1.91
CA VAL A 188 -28.89 -4.49 -0.95
C VAL A 188 -27.74 -5.17 -1.68
N ASP A 189 -26.53 -4.90 -1.28
CA ASP A 189 -25.37 -5.67 -1.66
C ASP A 189 -24.64 -6.21 -0.43
N LEU A 190 -24.07 -7.42 -0.56
CA LEU A 190 -23.35 -8.09 0.50
C LEU A 190 -22.18 -8.86 -0.08
N TYR A 191 -21.00 -8.65 0.49
CA TYR A 191 -19.80 -9.46 0.24
C TYR A 191 -19.20 -9.88 1.57
N ALA A 192 -18.89 -11.16 1.70
CA ALA A 192 -18.21 -11.69 2.88
C ALA A 192 -17.09 -12.63 2.44
N SER A 193 -15.97 -12.59 3.14
CA SER A 193 -14.85 -13.49 2.88
C SER A 193 -14.08 -13.84 4.13
N THR A 194 -13.34 -14.93 4.04
CA THR A 194 -12.30 -15.31 5.00
C THR A 194 -11.10 -15.84 4.25
N SER A 195 -9.90 -15.52 4.71
CA SER A 195 -8.66 -16.06 4.17
C SER A 195 -7.72 -16.51 5.29
N TYR A 196 -6.92 -17.50 4.96
CA TYR A 196 -5.89 -18.07 5.83
C TYR A 196 -4.65 -18.38 5.00
N ARG A 197 -3.49 -18.07 5.53
CA ARG A 197 -2.19 -18.47 5.00
C ARG A 197 -1.27 -18.88 6.13
N VAL A 198 -0.47 -19.90 5.89
CA VAL A 198 0.60 -20.36 6.79
C VAL A 198 1.79 -20.76 5.96
N THR A 199 2.98 -20.48 6.47
CA THR A 199 4.26 -20.92 5.89
C THR A 199 5.25 -21.15 7.00
N ASP A 200 6.12 -22.13 6.83
CA ASP A 200 7.27 -22.31 7.73
C ASP A 200 8.37 -21.26 7.43
N GLY A 201 8.31 -20.60 6.24
CA GLY A 201 9.25 -19.56 5.88
C GLY A 201 10.63 -20.07 5.51
N THR A 202 11.62 -19.21 5.71
CA THR A 202 13.05 -19.48 5.51
C THR A 202 13.82 -18.75 6.60
N ASN A 203 14.99 -19.23 6.95
CA ASN A 203 15.89 -18.50 7.84
C ASN A 203 16.23 -17.12 7.26
N ILE A 204 15.87 -16.06 7.96
CA ILE A 204 16.10 -14.67 7.54
C ILE A 204 17.45 -14.14 8.03
N ALA A 205 18.11 -14.77 9.03
CA ALA A 205 19.46 -14.43 9.40
C ALA A 205 20.47 -14.92 8.35
N ARG A 206 21.67 -14.30 8.33
CA ARG A 206 22.77 -14.74 7.45
C ARG A 206 23.42 -16.05 7.91
N SER A 207 23.15 -16.48 9.14
CA SER A 207 23.72 -17.69 9.75
C SER A 207 22.68 -18.35 10.63
N GLY A 208 22.79 -19.65 10.83
CA GLY A 208 21.85 -20.45 11.56
C GLY A 208 21.05 -21.39 10.69
N ASP A 209 20.05 -22.06 11.24
CA ASP A 209 19.23 -23.07 10.57
C ASP A 209 17.74 -23.07 11.01
N GLU A 210 17.32 -22.09 11.82
CA GLU A 210 15.92 -21.90 12.18
C GLU A 210 15.17 -21.17 11.06
N ASP A 211 13.99 -21.66 10.69
CA ASP A 211 13.12 -21.05 9.68
C ASP A 211 12.11 -20.11 10.34
N ASP A 212 11.94 -18.91 9.76
CA ASP A 212 11.04 -17.85 10.24
C ASP A 212 9.68 -17.95 9.57
N GLY A 213 8.76 -18.59 10.22
CA GLY A 213 7.42 -18.84 9.72
C GLY A 213 6.44 -17.71 9.99
N SER A 214 5.33 -17.73 9.24
CA SER A 214 4.23 -16.80 9.48
C SER A 214 2.86 -17.42 9.27
N ASN A 215 1.85 -16.82 9.92
CA ASN A 215 0.46 -17.11 9.60
C ASN A 215 -0.40 -15.85 9.65
N GLU A 216 -1.29 -15.74 8.67
CA GLU A 216 -2.24 -14.65 8.53
C GLU A 216 -3.66 -15.20 8.45
N ARG A 217 -4.59 -14.53 9.13
CA ARG A 217 -6.03 -14.81 9.09
C ARG A 217 -6.78 -13.52 8.89
N SER A 218 -7.71 -13.51 7.95
CA SER A 218 -8.58 -12.36 7.80
C SER A 218 -10.04 -12.76 7.65
N TRP A 219 -10.92 -11.89 8.11
CA TRP A 219 -12.36 -11.92 7.91
C TRP A 219 -12.79 -10.56 7.44
N PHE A 220 -13.60 -10.53 6.42
CA PHE A 220 -14.08 -9.31 5.82
C PHE A 220 -15.57 -9.41 5.53
N LEU A 221 -16.29 -8.34 5.86
CA LEU A 221 -17.71 -8.15 5.56
C LEU A 221 -17.90 -6.76 4.99
N ASN A 222 -18.56 -6.64 3.83
CA ASN A 222 -18.92 -5.39 3.19
C ASN A 222 -20.39 -5.43 2.78
N SER A 223 -21.13 -4.38 3.09
CA SER A 223 -22.58 -4.31 2.84
C SER A 223 -22.97 -2.90 2.43
N GLY A 224 -23.88 -2.81 1.46
CA GLY A 224 -24.59 -1.60 1.08
C GLY A 224 -26.09 -1.78 1.16
N VAL A 225 -26.81 -0.76 1.61
CA VAL A 225 -28.26 -0.74 1.64
C VAL A 225 -28.75 0.60 1.07
N ARG A 226 -29.44 0.54 -0.06
CA ARG A 226 -30.09 1.71 -0.66
C ARG A 226 -31.42 1.96 0.05
N LEU A 227 -31.44 2.98 0.90
CA LEU A 227 -32.61 3.38 1.71
C LEU A 227 -33.67 4.08 0.85
N SER A 228 -33.23 4.89 -0.11
CA SER A 228 -34.04 5.51 -1.17
C SER A 228 -33.19 5.62 -2.46
N PRO A 229 -33.75 6.06 -3.60
CA PRO A 229 -32.96 6.31 -4.80
C PRO A 229 -31.78 7.28 -4.58
N GLU A 230 -31.92 8.18 -3.60
CA GLU A 230 -30.93 9.21 -3.30
C GLU A 230 -30.01 8.85 -2.14
N ILE A 231 -30.37 7.89 -1.26
CA ILE A 231 -29.68 7.64 0.01
C ILE A 231 -29.19 6.19 0.09
N GLU A 232 -27.90 6.02 0.29
CA GLU A 232 -27.24 4.74 0.51
C GLU A 232 -26.49 4.70 1.84
N LEU A 233 -26.70 3.64 2.61
CA LEU A 233 -25.93 3.30 3.81
C LEU A 233 -24.95 2.20 3.44
N ARG A 234 -23.67 2.41 3.72
CA ARG A 234 -22.62 1.40 3.52
C ARG A 234 -21.87 1.13 4.80
N ALA A 235 -21.44 -0.10 4.97
CA ALA A 235 -20.60 -0.46 6.10
C ALA A 235 -19.65 -1.60 5.72
N PHE A 236 -18.44 -1.57 6.27
CA PHE A 236 -17.58 -2.74 6.26
C PHE A 236 -16.99 -3.01 7.65
N LEU A 237 -16.58 -4.25 7.85
CA LEU A 237 -15.81 -4.70 8.99
C LEU A 237 -14.71 -5.65 8.50
N ARG A 238 -13.46 -5.40 8.89
CA ARG A 238 -12.31 -6.25 8.59
C ARG A 238 -11.52 -6.58 9.85
N LYS A 239 -11.31 -7.86 10.11
CA LYS A 239 -10.45 -8.38 11.18
C LYS A 239 -9.23 -9.06 10.56
N VAL A 240 -8.04 -8.72 11.05
CA VAL A 240 -6.78 -9.34 10.61
C VAL A 240 -6.01 -9.78 11.85
N LEU A 241 -5.55 -11.02 11.83
CA LEU A 241 -4.66 -11.59 12.84
C LEU A 241 -3.40 -12.06 12.12
N THR A 242 -2.25 -11.62 12.58
CA THR A 242 -0.95 -12.09 12.08
C THR A 242 -0.11 -12.65 13.22
N ARG A 243 0.73 -13.61 12.89
CA ARG A 243 1.83 -14.07 13.70
C ARG A 243 3.01 -14.26 12.77
N ALA A 244 4.10 -13.60 13.05
CA ALA A 244 5.36 -13.76 12.32
C ALA A 244 6.47 -14.12 13.32
N GLU A 245 7.28 -15.07 12.95
CA GLU A 245 8.56 -15.38 13.57
C GLU A 245 9.61 -14.47 12.95
N GLY A 246 10.71 -14.25 13.64
CA GLY A 246 11.77 -13.40 13.14
C GLY A 246 12.96 -13.39 14.09
N ASP A 247 14.04 -12.88 13.58
CA ASP A 247 15.34 -12.87 14.23
C ASP A 247 15.65 -11.52 14.89
N PRO A 248 16.19 -11.51 16.10
CA PRO A 248 16.70 -10.30 16.73
C PRO A 248 17.98 -9.82 16.05
N GLN A 249 18.22 -8.52 16.08
CA GLN A 249 19.53 -7.96 15.76
C GLN A 249 20.45 -8.02 16.98
N ASP A 250 21.72 -8.37 16.77
CA ASP A 250 22.74 -8.40 17.82
C ASP A 250 23.29 -6.99 18.08
N PHE A 251 22.85 -6.38 19.15
CA PHE A 251 23.38 -5.08 19.63
C PHE A 251 24.46 -5.22 20.71
N ALA A 252 24.95 -6.44 20.98
CA ALA A 252 26.00 -6.64 21.96
C ALA A 252 27.32 -5.99 21.50
N PHE A 253 27.82 -5.05 22.31
CA PHE A 253 29.02 -4.30 21.97
C PHE A 253 30.25 -5.20 21.79
N LEU A 254 30.95 -5.06 20.67
CA LEU A 254 32.10 -5.87 20.25
C LEU A 254 31.77 -7.36 19.97
N SER A 255 30.50 -7.72 19.83
CA SER A 255 30.15 -9.04 19.30
C SER A 255 30.65 -9.18 17.85
N PRO A 256 31.10 -10.37 17.42
CA PRO A 256 31.43 -10.61 16.02
C PRO A 256 30.24 -10.44 15.05
N THR A 257 29.03 -10.52 15.56
CA THR A 257 27.76 -10.38 14.84
C THR A 257 27.02 -9.07 15.14
N GLN A 258 27.71 -8.11 15.77
CA GLN A 258 27.10 -6.83 16.11
C GLN A 258 26.48 -6.16 14.87
N GLY A 259 25.22 -5.76 14.96
CA GLY A 259 24.43 -5.17 13.87
C GLY A 259 23.77 -6.19 12.93
N LEU A 260 24.11 -7.46 13.00
CA LEU A 260 23.53 -8.51 12.17
C LEU A 260 22.30 -9.14 12.84
N ALA A 261 21.37 -9.61 12.01
CA ALA A 261 20.35 -10.53 12.45
C ALA A 261 20.99 -11.89 12.84
N ILE A 262 20.57 -12.44 13.97
CA ILE A 262 21.04 -13.71 14.50
C ILE A 262 19.86 -14.62 14.81
N ASP A 263 19.99 -15.93 14.55
CA ASP A 263 18.96 -16.92 14.88
C ASP A 263 18.39 -16.72 16.28
N GLY A 264 17.06 -16.61 16.40
CA GLY A 264 16.39 -16.40 17.67
C GLY A 264 14.88 -16.54 17.61
N ASP A 265 14.26 -16.86 18.74
CA ASP A 265 12.81 -17.10 18.87
C ASP A 265 12.01 -15.79 19.06
N ASP A 266 12.20 -14.78 18.21
CA ASP A 266 11.40 -13.56 18.29
C ASP A 266 10.07 -13.75 17.54
N ILE A 267 8.98 -13.29 18.14
CA ILE A 267 7.64 -13.42 17.58
C ILE A 267 6.92 -12.08 17.68
N THR A 268 6.35 -11.63 16.57
CA THR A 268 5.38 -10.52 16.54
C THR A 268 3.98 -11.06 16.26
N ARG A 269 3.01 -10.70 17.09
CA ARG A 269 1.59 -10.96 16.86
C ARG A 269 0.86 -9.65 16.74
N THR A 270 0.06 -9.50 15.68
CA THR A 270 -0.77 -8.31 15.47
C THR A 270 -2.24 -8.73 15.45
N ASP A 271 -3.06 -7.95 16.10
CA ASP A 271 -4.51 -8.06 16.12
C ASP A 271 -5.09 -6.73 15.68
N SER A 272 -5.71 -6.65 14.49
CA SER A 272 -6.24 -5.42 13.92
C SER A 272 -7.70 -5.57 13.54
N LEU A 273 -8.52 -4.58 13.90
CA LEU A 273 -9.92 -4.49 13.52
C LEU A 273 -10.18 -3.10 12.90
N TYR A 274 -10.67 -3.09 11.67
CA TYR A 274 -11.02 -1.89 10.92
C TYR A 274 -12.52 -1.89 10.63
N GLY A 275 -13.13 -0.72 10.72
CA GLY A 275 -14.52 -0.58 10.36
C GLY A 275 -14.88 0.80 9.84
N ASN A 276 -15.90 0.81 9.00
CA ASN A 276 -16.49 2.02 8.45
C ASN A 276 -18.01 1.88 8.39
N VAL A 277 -18.70 2.94 8.76
CA VAL A 277 -20.12 3.11 8.49
C VAL A 277 -20.29 4.47 7.83
N GLN A 278 -20.86 4.51 6.64
CA GLN A 278 -21.05 5.76 5.90
C GLN A 278 -22.47 5.86 5.33
N LEU A 279 -23.02 7.06 5.42
CA LEU A 279 -24.28 7.45 4.80
C LEU A 279 -23.97 8.42 3.68
N GLU A 280 -24.26 8.02 2.44
CA GLU A 280 -24.11 8.86 1.25
C GLU A 280 -25.48 9.26 0.73
N ALA A 281 -25.61 10.51 0.29
CA ALA A 281 -26.84 10.97 -0.32
C ALA A 281 -26.56 11.91 -1.49
N ASN A 282 -27.36 11.74 -2.57
CA ASN A 282 -27.34 12.52 -3.80
C ASN A 282 -28.67 13.20 -4.00
N PHE A 283 -28.76 14.48 -3.70
CA PHE A 283 -29.98 15.27 -3.80
C PHE A 283 -29.95 16.17 -5.04
N LEU A 284 -31.14 16.62 -5.45
CA LEU A 284 -31.32 17.58 -6.54
C LEU A 284 -30.68 17.07 -7.85
N ASP A 285 -30.97 15.82 -8.21
CA ASP A 285 -30.43 15.15 -9.41
C ASP A 285 -28.89 15.16 -9.48
N GLY A 286 -28.22 14.95 -8.34
CA GLY A 286 -26.75 14.93 -8.24
C GLY A 286 -26.09 16.30 -8.10
N MET A 287 -26.87 17.38 -8.01
CA MET A 287 -26.33 18.72 -7.75
C MET A 287 -25.73 18.82 -6.35
N LEU A 288 -26.30 18.16 -5.36
CA LEU A 288 -25.81 18.14 -3.98
C LEU A 288 -25.48 16.70 -3.55
N GLU A 289 -24.20 16.40 -3.39
CA GLU A 289 -23.71 15.15 -2.81
C GLU A 289 -23.31 15.37 -1.36
N THR A 290 -23.69 14.45 -0.47
CA THR A 290 -23.32 14.52 0.94
C THR A 290 -22.86 13.15 1.45
N LYS A 291 -21.90 13.15 2.39
CA LYS A 291 -21.41 11.96 3.06
C LYS A 291 -21.18 12.22 4.54
N LEU A 292 -21.73 11.36 5.38
CA LEU A 292 -21.37 11.24 6.78
C LEU A 292 -20.69 9.89 6.99
N ALA A 293 -19.53 9.87 7.60
CA ALA A 293 -18.79 8.64 7.83
C ALA A 293 -18.25 8.57 9.24
N TRP A 294 -18.33 7.39 9.83
CA TRP A 294 -17.62 7.01 11.04
C TRP A 294 -16.67 5.87 10.73
N ASN A 295 -15.39 6.07 10.98
CA ASN A 295 -14.34 5.09 10.79
C ASN A 295 -13.70 4.79 12.14
N PHE A 296 -13.36 3.54 12.37
CA PHE A 296 -12.55 3.17 13.52
C PHE A 296 -11.45 2.18 13.15
N THR A 297 -10.36 2.25 13.90
CA THR A 297 -9.23 1.32 13.81
C THR A 297 -8.84 0.94 15.23
N ASP A 298 -8.80 -0.36 15.52
CA ASP A 298 -8.36 -0.94 16.80
C ASP A 298 -7.20 -1.87 16.49
N GLY A 299 -6.01 -1.57 17.01
CA GLY A 299 -4.78 -2.30 16.76
C GLY A 299 -4.05 -2.67 18.04
N ALA A 300 -3.58 -3.91 18.12
CA ALA A 300 -2.73 -4.38 19.20
C ALA A 300 -1.54 -5.18 18.64
N ARG A 301 -0.36 -4.94 19.19
CA ARG A 301 0.87 -5.66 18.84
C ARG A 301 1.50 -6.26 20.11
N PHE A 302 1.84 -7.53 20.03
CA PHE A 302 2.49 -8.30 21.09
C PHE A 302 3.82 -8.82 20.56
N ASN A 303 4.93 -8.38 21.14
CA ASN A 303 6.26 -8.86 20.82
C ASN A 303 6.75 -9.83 21.90
N TYR A 304 7.40 -10.88 21.46
CA TYR A 304 8.04 -11.89 22.29
C TYR A 304 9.49 -11.97 21.87
N SER A 305 10.39 -12.16 22.82
CA SER A 305 11.81 -12.36 22.57
C SER A 305 12.29 -13.53 23.42
N GLY A 306 13.00 -14.49 22.80
CA GLY A 306 13.43 -15.72 23.46
C GLY A 306 12.26 -16.50 24.09
N GLY A 307 11.10 -16.53 23.42
CA GLY A 307 9.89 -17.21 23.89
C GLY A 307 9.11 -16.51 25.02
N ALA A 308 9.58 -15.36 25.54
CA ALA A 308 8.92 -14.60 26.60
C ALA A 308 8.31 -13.28 26.07
N PRO A 309 7.16 -12.84 26.59
CA PRO A 309 6.62 -11.53 26.23
C PRO A 309 7.63 -10.41 26.56
N SER A 310 7.89 -9.52 25.60
CA SER A 310 8.85 -8.41 25.75
C SER A 310 8.18 -7.05 25.73
N PHE A 311 7.30 -6.81 24.76
CA PHE A 311 6.68 -5.52 24.54
C PHE A 311 5.23 -5.69 24.07
N PHE A 312 4.35 -4.80 24.53
CA PHE A 312 2.96 -4.73 24.12
C PHE A 312 2.60 -3.29 23.79
N SER A 313 1.91 -3.07 22.68
CA SER A 313 1.31 -1.79 22.36
C SER A 313 -0.12 -1.97 21.86
N GLU A 314 -0.97 -1.02 22.17
CA GLU A 314 -2.34 -0.93 21.65
C GLU A 314 -2.66 0.50 21.28
N GLY A 315 -3.44 0.67 20.23
CA GLY A 315 -3.94 1.96 19.77
C GLY A 315 -5.33 1.85 19.21
N TYR A 316 -6.11 2.89 19.44
CA TYR A 316 -7.46 2.98 18.92
C TYR A 316 -7.66 4.34 18.26
N ARG A 317 -8.33 4.37 17.10
CA ARG A 317 -8.69 5.59 16.37
C ARG A 317 -10.18 5.62 16.13
N ASP A 318 -10.80 6.77 16.45
CA ASP A 318 -12.12 7.17 15.97
C ASP A 318 -11.97 8.35 15.01
N LYS A 319 -12.66 8.31 13.88
CA LYS A 319 -12.72 9.43 12.93
C LYS A 319 -14.16 9.63 12.45
N LEU A 320 -14.67 10.83 12.65
CA LEU A 320 -15.94 11.27 12.11
C LEU A 320 -15.70 12.27 10.99
N SER A 321 -16.36 12.08 9.86
CA SER A 321 -16.24 12.96 8.69
C SER A 321 -17.61 13.36 8.19
N ALA A 322 -17.79 14.65 7.91
CA ALA A 322 -18.95 15.18 7.20
C ALA A 322 -18.46 15.92 5.95
N VAL A 323 -18.96 15.54 4.79
CA VAL A 323 -18.57 16.10 3.49
C VAL A 323 -19.81 16.51 2.72
N ALA A 324 -19.77 17.67 2.06
CA ALA A 324 -20.80 18.10 1.12
C ALA A 324 -20.13 18.66 -0.13
N ALA A 325 -20.63 18.29 -1.31
CA ALA A 325 -20.18 18.83 -2.59
C ALA A 325 -21.36 19.34 -3.40
N LEU A 326 -21.19 20.55 -3.95
CA LEU A 326 -22.15 21.20 -4.81
C LEU A 326 -21.61 21.18 -6.26
N ASN A 327 -22.34 20.50 -7.14
CA ASN A 327 -22.05 20.41 -8.57
C ASN A 327 -22.95 21.39 -9.34
N LEU A 328 -22.34 22.33 -10.04
CA LEU A 328 -23.07 23.35 -10.82
C LEU A 328 -22.55 23.36 -12.25
N THR A 329 -23.42 23.59 -13.20
CA THR A 329 -23.03 23.81 -14.60
C THR A 329 -23.51 25.18 -15.06
N THR A 330 -22.58 25.99 -15.53
CA THR A 330 -22.87 27.33 -16.08
C THR A 330 -22.37 27.36 -17.50
N ALA A 331 -23.27 27.36 -18.47
CA ALA A 331 -22.99 27.17 -19.90
C ALA A 331 -22.25 25.83 -20.12
N ASP A 332 -20.99 25.83 -20.53
CA ASP A 332 -20.13 24.66 -20.77
C ASP A 332 -19.07 24.43 -19.68
N ILE A 333 -19.21 25.13 -18.55
CA ILE A 333 -18.28 25.01 -17.41
C ILE A 333 -18.97 24.23 -16.28
N THR A 334 -18.32 23.17 -15.83
CA THR A 334 -18.73 22.45 -14.61
C THR A 334 -17.92 22.95 -13.43
N HIS A 335 -18.61 23.29 -12.35
CA HIS A 335 -18.03 23.74 -11.09
C HIS A 335 -18.38 22.73 -10.01
N ARG A 336 -17.40 22.36 -9.18
CA ARG A 336 -17.59 21.55 -7.97
C ARG A 336 -16.99 22.28 -6.78
N ILE A 337 -17.83 22.58 -5.80
CA ILE A 337 -17.43 23.20 -4.53
C ILE A 337 -17.60 22.13 -3.45
N THR A 338 -16.54 21.79 -2.74
CA THR A 338 -16.59 20.79 -1.67
C THR A 338 -16.20 21.42 -0.35
N GLY A 339 -16.98 21.14 0.70
CA GLY A 339 -16.67 21.46 2.07
C GLY A 339 -16.63 20.17 2.91
N ALA A 340 -15.68 20.06 3.85
CA ALA A 340 -15.62 18.92 4.75
C ALA A 340 -15.15 19.34 6.17
N ILE A 341 -15.60 18.55 7.16
CA ILE A 341 -15.12 18.62 8.54
C ILE A 341 -14.77 17.19 8.94
N ASP A 342 -13.56 17.03 9.48
CA ASP A 342 -13.07 15.77 10.05
C ASP A 342 -12.75 16.00 11.52
N TRP A 343 -13.22 15.12 12.38
CA TRP A 343 -12.77 14.99 13.75
C TRP A 343 -12.07 13.64 13.91
N LYS A 344 -10.86 13.62 14.48
CA LYS A 344 -10.07 12.42 14.71
C LYS A 344 -9.56 12.41 16.14
N LYS A 345 -9.74 11.26 16.82
CA LYS A 345 -9.19 10.96 18.12
C LYS A 345 -8.41 9.66 18.07
N GLU A 346 -7.19 9.68 18.58
CA GLU A 346 -6.33 8.51 18.70
C GLU A 346 -5.95 8.29 20.16
N THR A 347 -5.95 7.03 20.59
CA THR A 347 -5.49 6.64 21.91
C THR A 347 -4.35 5.66 21.77
N TYR A 348 -3.45 5.68 22.73
CA TYR A 348 -2.26 4.84 22.74
C TYR A 348 -1.89 4.38 24.15
N ARG A 349 -1.40 3.15 24.23
CA ARG A 349 -0.76 2.60 25.41
C ARG A 349 0.34 1.62 25.01
N ASN A 350 1.50 1.68 25.67
CA ASN A 350 2.50 0.64 25.56
C ASN A 350 2.97 0.16 26.95
N VAL A 351 3.44 -1.08 26.99
CA VAL A 351 3.95 -1.73 28.19
C VAL A 351 5.22 -2.48 27.83
N ALA A 352 6.36 -2.06 28.40
CA ALA A 352 7.57 -2.86 28.42
C ALA A 352 7.45 -3.86 29.59
N ILE A 353 7.40 -5.15 29.28
CA ILE A 353 7.10 -6.19 30.28
C ILE A 353 8.30 -6.42 31.20
N GLY A 354 8.06 -6.50 32.51
CA GLY A 354 9.10 -6.67 33.52
C GLY A 354 9.78 -5.37 33.98
N VAL A 355 9.42 -4.25 33.39
CA VAL A 355 9.93 -2.93 33.77
C VAL A 355 8.79 -2.12 34.39
N PRO A 356 8.97 -1.51 35.60
CA PRO A 356 8.00 -0.56 36.12
C PRO A 356 7.93 0.65 35.18
N THR A 357 6.86 0.77 34.39
CA THR A 357 6.71 1.88 33.47
C THR A 357 5.89 3.00 34.11
N PRO A 358 6.34 4.26 34.05
CA PRO A 358 5.52 5.41 34.45
C PRO A 358 4.33 5.65 33.51
N LEU A 359 4.20 4.87 32.43
CA LEU A 359 3.40 5.20 31.26
C LEU A 359 2.33 4.14 30.91
N ASN A 360 1.86 3.34 31.87
CA ASN A 360 0.68 2.48 31.70
C ASN A 360 -0.62 3.27 31.42
N ASP A 361 -0.55 4.60 31.48
CA ASP A 361 -1.68 5.47 31.20
C ASP A 361 -1.91 5.59 29.70
N ARG A 362 -3.15 5.51 29.28
CA ARG A 362 -3.54 5.83 27.91
C ARG A 362 -3.23 7.27 27.59
N ARG A 363 -2.61 7.50 26.45
CA ARG A 363 -2.35 8.82 25.86
C ARG A 363 -3.35 9.07 24.76
N GLU A 364 -3.71 10.33 24.57
CA GLU A 364 -4.72 10.74 23.59
C GLU A 364 -4.16 11.87 22.73
N LEU A 365 -4.49 11.85 21.44
CA LEU A 365 -4.29 12.94 20.50
C LEU A 365 -5.60 13.22 19.79
N GLU A 366 -5.99 14.48 19.70
CA GLU A 366 -7.20 14.91 19.03
C GLU A 366 -6.90 15.99 18.00
N ASN A 367 -7.58 15.91 16.84
CA ASN A 367 -7.44 16.86 15.75
C ASN A 367 -8.81 17.12 15.11
N THR A 368 -9.06 18.37 14.70
CA THR A 368 -10.23 18.75 13.90
C THR A 368 -9.81 19.51 12.66
N GLY A 369 -10.08 18.96 11.47
CA GLY A 369 -9.74 19.55 10.19
C GLY A 369 -10.96 20.11 9.46
N PHE A 370 -10.78 21.29 8.85
CA PHE A 370 -11.76 21.96 8.00
C PHE A 370 -11.23 22.05 6.59
N VAL A 371 -11.95 21.52 5.61
CA VAL A 371 -11.54 21.47 4.20
C VAL A 371 -12.48 22.27 3.34
N GLY A 372 -11.92 23.03 2.41
CA GLY A 372 -12.63 23.66 1.30
C GLY A 372 -11.92 23.36 0.00
N SER A 373 -12.64 22.91 -1.03
CA SER A 373 -12.07 22.80 -2.37
C SER A 373 -12.99 23.34 -3.45
N TYR A 374 -12.37 23.77 -4.55
CA TYR A 374 -13.05 24.19 -5.76
C TYR A 374 -12.39 23.58 -6.98
N ASP A 375 -13.15 22.81 -7.74
CA ASP A 375 -12.72 22.19 -8.97
C ASP A 375 -13.58 22.72 -10.13
N VAL A 376 -12.94 22.98 -11.26
CA VAL A 376 -13.58 23.48 -12.49
C VAL A 376 -13.16 22.64 -13.67
N ALA A 377 -14.14 22.29 -14.53
CA ALA A 377 -13.92 21.65 -15.81
C ALA A 377 -14.51 22.51 -16.94
N TRP A 378 -13.67 22.88 -17.91
CA TRP A 378 -14.05 23.68 -19.07
C TRP A 378 -13.41 23.15 -20.34
N GLY A 379 -14.21 22.49 -21.15
CA GLY A 379 -13.73 21.84 -22.37
C GLY A 379 -12.64 20.81 -22.06
N ASN A 380 -11.41 21.07 -22.46
CA ASN A 380 -10.25 20.21 -22.24
C ASN A 380 -9.45 20.56 -20.98
N LEU A 381 -9.83 21.62 -20.26
CA LEU A 381 -9.15 22.09 -19.05
C LEU A 381 -9.91 21.62 -17.81
N ASP A 382 -9.20 20.99 -16.90
CA ASP A 382 -9.64 20.72 -15.53
C ASP A 382 -8.63 21.37 -14.57
N ALA A 383 -9.11 22.10 -13.56
CA ALA A 383 -8.28 22.74 -12.56
C ALA A 383 -8.93 22.66 -11.19
N GLY A 384 -8.15 22.57 -10.14
CA GLY A 384 -8.63 22.46 -8.78
C GLY A 384 -7.74 23.14 -7.76
N LEU A 385 -8.36 23.68 -6.72
CA LEU A 385 -7.71 24.26 -5.54
C LEU A 385 -8.33 23.63 -4.30
N ALA A 386 -7.52 23.27 -3.31
CA ALA A 386 -7.96 22.82 -2.00
C ALA A 386 -7.18 23.53 -0.91
N PHE A 387 -7.85 23.77 0.19
CA PHE A 387 -7.29 24.36 1.39
C PHE A 387 -7.84 23.59 2.61
N ARG A 388 -6.97 23.35 3.60
CA ARG A 388 -7.32 22.73 4.86
C ARG A 388 -6.71 23.48 6.02
N HIS A 389 -7.49 23.67 7.08
CA HIS A 389 -7.09 24.17 8.37
C HIS A 389 -7.28 23.08 9.43
N ASP A 390 -6.21 22.65 10.09
CA ASP A 390 -6.21 21.68 11.17
C ASP A 390 -6.03 22.38 12.53
N ARG A 391 -7.00 22.16 13.44
CA ARG A 391 -6.89 22.52 14.85
C ARG A 391 -6.37 21.31 15.61
N ASN A 392 -5.19 21.44 16.16
CA ASN A 392 -4.55 20.39 16.92
C ASN A 392 -4.66 20.68 18.42
N GLU A 393 -5.04 19.70 19.22
CA GLU A 393 -5.06 19.87 20.70
C GLU A 393 -3.64 20.02 21.27
N ARG A 394 -2.66 19.35 20.65
CA ARG A 394 -1.28 19.28 21.16
C ARG A 394 -0.27 20.14 20.41
N PHE A 395 -0.41 20.26 19.10
CA PHE A 395 0.51 20.99 18.24
C PHE A 395 -0.08 22.34 17.85
N GLU A 396 0.73 23.20 17.24
CA GLU A 396 0.22 24.40 16.59
C GLU A 396 -0.78 24.03 15.49
N ASP A 397 -1.77 24.91 15.29
CA ASP A 397 -2.70 24.78 14.16
C ASP A 397 -1.95 24.82 12.84
N ALA A 398 -2.43 24.10 11.84
CA ALA A 398 -1.72 23.96 10.59
C ALA A 398 -2.62 24.24 9.39
N ASP A 399 -2.05 24.92 8.42
CA ASP A 399 -2.69 25.22 7.13
C ASP A 399 -1.99 24.47 6.01
N THR A 400 -2.77 23.74 5.19
CA THR A 400 -2.26 23.06 4.01
C THR A 400 -3.09 23.42 2.80
N TRP A 401 -2.44 23.46 1.64
CA TRP A 401 -3.07 23.81 0.38
C TRP A 401 -2.60 22.89 -0.75
N ARG A 402 -3.41 22.80 -1.81
CA ARG A 402 -3.09 22.08 -3.04
C ARG A 402 -3.71 22.78 -4.24
N ALA A 403 -2.93 22.87 -5.31
CA ALA A 403 -3.37 23.32 -6.62
C ALA A 403 -3.08 22.25 -7.66
N GLN A 404 -4.00 22.01 -8.59
CA GLN A 404 -3.82 21.04 -9.67
C GLN A 404 -4.39 21.55 -10.98
N VAL A 405 -3.83 21.09 -12.08
CA VAL A 405 -4.33 21.36 -13.44
C VAL A 405 -4.09 20.15 -14.34
N SER A 406 -5.07 19.86 -15.19
CA SER A 406 -4.98 18.89 -16.29
C SER A 406 -5.48 19.54 -17.57
N TYR A 407 -4.77 19.36 -18.68
CA TYR A 407 -5.16 19.89 -19.99
C TYR A 407 -4.98 18.83 -21.07
N ARG A 408 -6.03 18.57 -21.83
CA ARG A 408 -6.05 17.54 -22.89
C ARG A 408 -5.89 18.17 -24.26
N ILE A 409 -4.96 17.66 -25.08
CA ILE A 409 -4.70 18.04 -26.47
C ILE A 409 -4.73 16.78 -27.32
N GLY A 410 -5.88 16.47 -27.92
CA GLY A 410 -6.06 15.19 -28.62
C GLY A 410 -5.83 14.01 -27.66
N ASP A 411 -4.90 13.12 -28.00
CA ASP A 411 -4.53 11.96 -27.20
C ASP A 411 -3.43 12.24 -26.15
N THR A 412 -3.08 13.50 -25.96
CA THR A 412 -2.07 13.91 -24.96
C THR A 412 -2.75 14.64 -23.80
N ARG A 413 -2.42 14.27 -22.57
CA ARG A 413 -2.76 14.99 -21.35
C ARG A 413 -1.50 15.57 -20.71
N LEU A 414 -1.50 16.86 -20.48
CA LEU A 414 -0.52 17.55 -19.64
C LEU A 414 -1.12 17.74 -18.25
N ARG A 415 -0.37 17.51 -17.22
CA ARG A 415 -0.82 17.66 -15.84
C ARG A 415 0.25 18.26 -14.94
N ALA A 416 -0.19 18.99 -13.92
CA ALA A 416 0.69 19.51 -12.88
C ALA A 416 -0.07 19.62 -11.57
N THR A 417 0.65 19.43 -10.48
CA THR A 417 0.15 19.68 -9.12
C THR A 417 1.25 20.28 -8.26
N SER A 418 0.83 21.09 -7.29
CA SER A 418 1.70 21.58 -6.23
C SER A 418 0.89 21.69 -4.95
N GLY A 419 1.53 21.48 -3.80
CA GLY A 419 0.87 21.58 -2.52
C GLY A 419 1.83 21.49 -1.35
N SER A 420 1.31 21.86 -0.18
CA SER A 420 1.97 21.64 1.10
C SER A 420 1.45 20.37 1.77
N GLY A 421 2.27 19.79 2.63
CA GLY A 421 1.93 18.64 3.46
C GLY A 421 2.32 18.87 4.90
N ILE A 422 1.67 18.14 5.78
CA ILE A 422 1.97 18.09 7.20
C ILE A 422 1.91 16.65 7.71
N LYS A 423 2.80 16.32 8.65
CA LYS A 423 2.78 15.07 9.42
C LYS A 423 2.95 15.40 10.89
N ASN A 424 1.92 15.15 11.69
CA ASN A 424 2.03 15.26 13.13
C ASN A 424 2.84 14.08 13.69
N PRO A 425 3.70 14.29 14.71
CA PRO A 425 4.32 13.19 15.42
C PRO A 425 3.29 12.19 15.90
N ASN A 426 3.57 10.90 15.73
CA ASN A 426 2.66 9.85 16.16
C ASN A 426 2.78 9.57 17.68
N ASN A 427 1.87 8.76 18.20
CA ASN A 427 1.82 8.46 19.62
C ASN A 427 3.09 7.73 20.12
N PHE A 428 3.69 6.85 19.31
CA PHE A 428 4.90 6.13 19.69
C PHE A 428 6.11 7.07 19.72
N GLU A 429 6.27 7.95 18.75
CA GLU A 429 7.32 8.96 18.72
C GLU A 429 7.26 9.90 19.93
N LEU A 430 6.05 10.25 20.38
CA LEU A 430 5.85 11.14 21.51
C LEU A 430 5.99 10.45 22.88
N PHE A 431 5.47 9.25 23.01
CA PHE A 431 5.20 8.61 24.29
C PHE A 431 5.68 7.17 24.39
N GLY A 432 6.23 6.57 23.33
CA GLY A 432 6.80 5.24 23.36
C GLY A 432 7.84 5.12 24.47
N PHE A 433 7.84 4.02 25.18
CA PHE A 433 8.75 3.84 26.29
C PHE A 433 9.17 2.38 26.46
N ASP A 434 10.43 2.14 26.22
CA ASP A 434 11.20 1.00 26.67
C ASP A 434 12.54 1.55 27.20
N PRO A 435 12.77 1.52 28.53
CA PRO A 435 13.92 2.22 29.13
C PRO A 435 15.27 1.65 28.68
N THR A 436 15.29 0.49 28.04
CA THR A 436 16.50 -0.18 27.55
C THR A 436 16.78 0.12 26.08
N SER A 437 15.75 0.47 25.31
CA SER A 437 15.89 0.61 23.85
C SER A 437 15.29 1.88 23.26
N PHE A 438 14.18 2.43 23.81
CA PHE A 438 13.46 3.54 23.19
C PHE A 438 12.80 4.48 24.21
N ILE A 439 13.00 5.79 24.06
CA ILE A 439 12.32 6.82 24.83
C ILE A 439 11.75 7.87 23.87
N GLY A 440 10.41 7.99 23.83
CA GLY A 440 9.70 8.99 23.05
C GLY A 440 10.01 10.43 23.47
N ASN A 441 9.81 11.36 22.53
CA ASN A 441 10.11 12.78 22.74
C ASN A 441 8.84 13.63 22.65
N PRO A 442 8.26 14.05 23.79
CA PRO A 442 7.08 14.90 23.80
C PRO A 442 7.27 16.32 23.22
N SER A 443 8.49 16.72 22.90
CA SER A 443 8.82 18.05 22.37
C SER A 443 8.90 18.09 20.84
N LEU A 444 8.59 16.99 20.16
CA LEU A 444 8.58 16.94 18.69
C LEU A 444 7.60 17.94 18.08
N LYS A 445 8.00 18.49 16.95
CA LYS A 445 7.17 19.34 16.09
C LYS A 445 6.63 18.56 14.91
N PRO A 446 5.50 18.99 14.33
CA PRO A 446 5.04 18.45 13.05
C PRO A 446 6.05 18.65 11.93
N GLU A 447 6.22 17.65 11.09
CA GLU A 447 6.97 17.72 9.85
C GLU A 447 6.16 18.47 8.80
N LYS A 448 6.83 19.24 7.95
CA LYS A 448 6.19 20.03 6.90
C LYS A 448 6.83 19.73 5.56
N SER A 449 6.03 19.77 4.50
CA SER A 449 6.56 19.65 3.14
C SER A 449 5.94 20.64 2.18
N VAL A 450 6.69 20.97 1.15
CA VAL A 450 6.20 21.61 -0.06
C VAL A 450 6.74 20.85 -1.24
N GLY A 451 5.84 20.50 -2.18
CA GLY A 451 6.24 19.75 -3.35
C GLY A 451 5.40 20.10 -4.58
N TRP A 452 5.89 19.67 -5.72
CA TRP A 452 5.23 19.81 -7.00
C TRP A 452 5.57 18.65 -7.93
N ASP A 453 4.69 18.36 -8.87
CA ASP A 453 5.00 17.48 -9.99
C ASP A 453 4.39 18.01 -11.30
N VAL A 454 5.04 17.66 -12.41
CA VAL A 454 4.54 17.86 -13.77
C VAL A 454 4.61 16.54 -14.52
N GLY A 455 3.60 16.28 -15.33
CA GLY A 455 3.54 15.04 -16.08
C GLY A 455 2.86 15.17 -17.42
N ILE A 456 3.16 14.19 -18.26
CA ILE A 456 2.55 13.99 -19.57
C ILE A 456 2.08 12.55 -19.68
N ASP A 457 0.85 12.35 -20.13
CA ASP A 457 0.33 11.06 -20.53
C ASP A 457 -0.03 11.14 -22.03
N HIS A 458 0.37 10.11 -22.77
CA HIS A 458 0.08 10.02 -24.20
C HIS A 458 -0.55 8.66 -24.52
N TYR A 459 -1.66 8.71 -25.24
CA TYR A 459 -2.40 7.52 -25.64
C TYR A 459 -2.15 7.21 -27.10
N LEU A 460 -1.88 5.95 -27.42
CA LEU A 460 -1.59 5.46 -28.77
C LEU A 460 -2.55 4.30 -29.08
N LEU A 461 -2.64 3.94 -30.37
CA LEU A 461 -3.38 2.77 -30.88
C LEU A 461 -4.82 2.73 -30.35
N ASP A 462 -5.59 3.79 -30.65
CA ASP A 462 -6.98 3.94 -30.19
C ASP A 462 -7.11 3.81 -28.65
N ARG A 463 -6.13 4.40 -27.93
CA ARG A 463 -6.04 4.43 -26.47
C ARG A 463 -5.73 3.08 -25.78
N ASN A 464 -5.35 2.05 -26.55
CA ASN A 464 -4.93 0.76 -26.01
C ASN A 464 -3.53 0.79 -25.38
N VAL A 465 -2.71 1.80 -25.67
CA VAL A 465 -1.40 2.02 -25.07
C VAL A 465 -1.40 3.38 -24.37
N LYS A 466 -1.04 3.40 -23.10
CA LYS A 466 -0.80 4.63 -22.32
C LYS A 466 0.67 4.69 -21.96
N LEU A 467 1.31 5.80 -22.32
CA LEU A 467 2.66 6.17 -21.89
C LEU A 467 2.56 7.34 -20.93
N SER A 468 3.28 7.28 -19.81
CA SER A 468 3.30 8.35 -18.82
C SER A 468 4.72 8.70 -18.43
N ALA A 469 4.99 9.98 -18.25
CA ALA A 469 6.21 10.50 -17.67
C ALA A 469 5.87 11.58 -16.64
N THR A 470 6.51 11.54 -15.47
CA THR A 470 6.32 12.52 -14.40
C THR A 470 7.66 12.90 -13.79
N TRP A 471 7.92 14.19 -13.69
CA TRP A 471 8.98 14.74 -12.85
C TRP A 471 8.36 15.25 -11.55
N PHE A 472 9.02 15.02 -10.42
CA PHE A 472 8.58 15.51 -9.13
C PHE A 472 9.74 16.06 -8.29
N GLU A 473 9.41 17.02 -7.42
CA GLU A 473 10.31 17.55 -6.38
C GLU A 473 9.52 17.85 -5.11
N ALA A 474 10.14 17.62 -3.96
CA ALA A 474 9.62 17.96 -2.65
C ALA A 474 10.76 18.30 -1.67
N THR A 475 10.48 19.22 -0.76
CA THR A 475 11.34 19.55 0.38
C THR A 475 10.57 19.27 1.66
N LEU A 476 11.24 18.70 2.67
CA LEU A 476 10.70 18.47 4.00
C LEU A 476 11.49 19.25 5.01
N GLU A 477 10.77 19.92 5.90
CA GLU A 477 11.29 20.65 7.07
C GLU A 477 10.89 19.90 8.34
N ASP A 478 11.74 19.99 9.39
CA ASP A 478 11.51 19.38 10.69
C ASP A 478 11.26 17.84 10.62
N GLU A 479 11.83 17.14 9.65
CA GLU A 479 11.65 15.68 9.49
C GLU A 479 12.09 14.94 10.76
N ILE A 480 11.27 13.96 11.20
CA ILE A 480 11.53 13.20 12.42
C ILE A 480 12.42 12.00 12.09
N TRP A 481 13.51 11.87 12.82
CA TRP A 481 14.44 10.75 12.73
C TRP A 481 14.78 10.24 14.12
N THR A 482 15.32 9.03 14.21
CA THR A 482 15.73 8.43 15.47
C THR A 482 17.20 8.69 15.74
N ASP A 483 17.51 9.29 16.88
CA ASP A 483 18.86 9.52 17.38
C ASP A 483 19.15 8.59 18.57
N PHE A 484 20.42 8.25 18.80
CA PHE A 484 20.87 7.40 19.89
C PHE A 484 21.63 8.21 20.92
N ILE A 485 21.02 8.38 22.10
CA ILE A 485 21.53 9.30 23.13
C ILE A 485 22.53 8.59 24.06
N PRO A 486 23.83 9.04 24.10
CA PRO A 486 24.79 8.56 25.07
C PRO A 486 24.39 8.89 26.53
N PRO A 487 24.83 8.12 27.55
CA PRO A 487 25.77 7.00 27.47
C PRO A 487 25.13 5.65 27.23
N LEU A 488 23.79 5.55 27.27
CA LEU A 488 23.06 4.28 27.13
C LEU A 488 22.69 3.95 25.68
N PHE A 489 22.91 4.90 24.77
CA PHE A 489 22.54 4.78 23.34
C PHE A 489 21.06 4.38 23.13
N VAL A 490 20.18 4.92 23.97
CA VAL A 490 18.73 4.71 23.85
C VAL A 490 18.21 5.51 22.65
N ALA A 491 17.46 4.85 21.80
CA ALA A 491 16.81 5.45 20.64
C ALA A 491 15.80 6.52 21.08
N THR A 492 15.87 7.72 20.51
CA THR A 492 14.95 8.83 20.82
C THR A 492 14.65 9.62 19.55
N PRO A 493 13.38 9.84 19.19
CA PRO A 493 13.02 10.60 18.00
C PRO A 493 13.31 12.10 18.20
N LYS A 494 13.82 12.75 17.15
CA LYS A 494 14.13 14.18 17.07
C LYS A 494 13.74 14.74 15.72
N ASN A 495 13.41 16.03 15.67
CA ASN A 495 13.34 16.74 14.40
C ASN A 495 14.74 17.04 13.88
N ARG A 496 14.96 16.85 12.58
CA ARG A 496 16.20 17.25 11.90
C ARG A 496 16.35 18.78 11.93
N ALA A 497 17.59 19.22 11.95
CA ALA A 497 17.91 20.65 11.89
C ALA A 497 18.06 21.15 10.44
N THR A 498 18.16 20.25 9.50
CA THR A 498 18.35 20.50 8.06
C THR A 498 17.17 19.95 7.29
N ASP A 499 16.88 20.53 6.12
CA ASP A 499 15.81 20.10 5.25
C ASP A 499 16.23 18.87 4.47
N SER A 500 15.30 17.93 4.28
CA SER A 500 15.44 16.80 3.37
C SER A 500 14.89 17.16 2.00
N SER A 501 15.54 16.70 0.93
CA SER A 501 15.10 16.94 -0.44
C SER A 501 14.84 15.63 -1.17
N ARG A 502 13.80 15.62 -2.00
CA ARG A 502 13.40 14.47 -2.82
C ARG A 502 13.04 14.93 -4.22
N LYS A 503 13.64 14.30 -5.23
CA LYS A 503 13.33 14.57 -6.63
C LYS A 503 13.44 13.30 -7.45
N GLY A 504 12.71 13.23 -8.58
CA GLY A 504 12.79 12.04 -9.39
C GLY A 504 11.99 12.10 -10.67
N LEU A 505 12.17 11.04 -11.46
CA LEU A 505 11.48 10.79 -12.72
C LEU A 505 10.77 9.45 -12.65
N GLU A 506 9.47 9.46 -12.91
CA GLU A 506 8.64 8.26 -13.05
C GLU A 506 8.26 8.09 -14.51
N LEU A 507 8.47 6.89 -15.07
CA LEU A 507 8.01 6.49 -16.39
C LEU A 507 7.10 5.27 -16.26
N SER A 508 6.01 5.20 -17.03
CA SER A 508 5.23 3.98 -17.15
C SER A 508 4.66 3.78 -18.55
N ALA A 509 4.43 2.52 -18.89
CA ALA A 509 3.76 2.10 -20.11
C ALA A 509 2.79 0.97 -19.77
N ASP A 510 1.52 1.19 -20.07
CA ASP A 510 0.45 0.23 -19.87
C ASP A 510 -0.23 -0.05 -21.20
N THR A 511 -0.44 -1.32 -21.53
CA THR A 511 -1.11 -1.68 -22.78
C THR A 511 -1.87 -2.99 -22.68
N ARG A 512 -2.96 -3.06 -23.45
CA ARG A 512 -3.68 -4.28 -23.74
C ARG A 512 -3.89 -4.36 -25.24
N LEU A 513 -3.13 -5.22 -25.91
CA LEU A 513 -3.16 -5.41 -27.35
C LEU A 513 -3.52 -6.87 -27.66
N ASP A 514 -4.72 -7.10 -28.20
CA ASP A 514 -5.26 -8.42 -28.47
C ASP A 514 -5.17 -9.32 -27.21
N ALA A 515 -4.37 -10.37 -27.28
CA ALA A 515 -4.12 -11.33 -26.20
C ALA A 515 -2.99 -10.90 -25.24
N TRP A 516 -2.25 -9.82 -25.54
CA TRP A 516 -1.16 -9.34 -24.69
C TRP A 516 -1.63 -8.30 -23.68
N THR A 517 -1.20 -8.45 -22.45
CA THR A 517 -1.23 -7.41 -21.41
C THR A 517 0.19 -7.10 -20.99
N LEU A 518 0.60 -5.84 -21.12
CA LEU A 518 1.94 -5.39 -20.74
C LEU A 518 1.82 -4.19 -19.79
N ALA A 519 2.58 -4.21 -18.72
CA ALA A 519 2.76 -3.09 -17.81
C ALA A 519 4.25 -2.96 -17.48
N ALA A 520 4.81 -1.77 -17.69
CA ALA A 520 6.20 -1.48 -17.37
C ALA A 520 6.28 -0.19 -16.56
N SER A 521 7.20 -0.14 -15.62
CA SER A 521 7.50 1.06 -14.85
C SER A 521 9.01 1.23 -14.68
N TYR A 522 9.42 2.48 -14.55
CA TYR A 522 10.76 2.86 -14.15
C TYR A 522 10.68 4.10 -13.27
N THR A 523 11.44 4.12 -12.20
CA THR A 523 11.59 5.25 -11.31
C THR A 523 13.06 5.51 -11.05
N TRP A 524 13.47 6.76 -11.23
CA TRP A 524 14.70 7.29 -10.67
C TRP A 524 14.33 8.24 -9.53
N THR A 525 14.90 8.05 -8.36
CA THR A 525 14.65 8.87 -7.16
C THR A 525 15.98 9.23 -6.51
N ASN A 526 16.17 10.53 -6.28
CA ASN A 526 17.22 11.02 -5.39
C ASN A 526 16.55 11.57 -4.14
N ALA A 527 16.81 10.95 -3.00
CA ALA A 527 16.34 11.36 -1.67
C ALA A 527 17.55 11.57 -0.76
N GLU A 528 17.74 12.78 -0.29
CA GLU A 528 18.92 13.16 0.46
C GLU A 528 18.62 14.17 1.58
N GLU A 529 19.38 14.06 2.65
CA GLU A 529 19.43 15.03 3.73
C GLU A 529 20.89 15.45 3.94
N ASN A 530 21.15 16.77 3.93
CA ASN A 530 22.49 17.34 4.06
C ASN A 530 23.53 16.74 3.07
N GLY A 531 23.10 16.34 1.87
CA GLY A 531 23.94 15.73 0.84
C GLY A 531 24.28 14.25 1.07
N LEU A 532 23.66 13.61 2.07
CA LEU A 532 23.74 12.16 2.29
C LEU A 532 22.47 11.48 1.81
N ALA A 533 22.62 10.34 1.14
CA ALA A 533 21.48 9.54 0.70
C ALA A 533 20.70 9.00 1.91
N GLU A 534 19.39 9.10 1.86
CA GLU A 534 18.52 8.49 2.87
C GLU A 534 18.49 6.97 2.71
N ILE A 535 18.39 6.24 3.81
CA ILE A 535 18.40 4.78 3.83
C ILE A 535 17.14 4.18 3.22
N ARG A 536 17.28 2.98 2.59
CA ARG A 536 16.18 2.21 1.97
C ARG A 536 15.42 2.97 0.88
N ARG A 537 16.14 3.82 0.14
CA ARG A 537 15.66 4.53 -1.06
C ARG A 537 16.52 4.15 -2.25
N PRO A 538 16.21 3.03 -2.92
CA PRO A 538 16.95 2.67 -4.12
C PRO A 538 16.82 3.76 -5.18
N GLU A 539 17.94 4.18 -5.75
CA GLU A 539 17.96 5.26 -6.74
C GLU A 539 17.22 4.86 -8.02
N HIS A 540 17.28 3.58 -8.38
CA HIS A 540 16.65 3.05 -9.58
C HIS A 540 15.76 1.86 -9.26
N ILE A 541 14.49 1.94 -9.65
CA ILE A 541 13.54 0.82 -9.57
C ILE A 541 12.92 0.64 -10.96
N ALA A 542 12.80 -0.61 -11.41
CA ALA A 542 12.12 -0.93 -12.67
C ALA A 542 11.27 -2.19 -12.54
N SER A 543 10.16 -2.24 -13.25
CA SER A 543 9.35 -3.45 -13.38
C SER A 543 8.84 -3.64 -14.81
N LEU A 544 8.63 -4.90 -15.18
CA LEU A 544 7.94 -5.31 -16.40
C LEU A 544 7.07 -6.51 -16.09
N ASN A 545 5.78 -6.41 -16.36
CA ASN A 545 4.85 -7.52 -16.36
C ASN A 545 4.31 -7.72 -17.76
N ALA A 546 4.48 -8.92 -18.31
CA ALA A 546 3.99 -9.30 -19.63
C ALA A 546 3.20 -10.59 -19.51
N ALA A 547 1.97 -10.60 -20.00
CA ALA A 547 1.16 -11.81 -20.01
C ALA A 547 0.45 -11.98 -21.34
N TYR A 548 0.30 -13.24 -21.75
CA TYR A 548 -0.42 -13.66 -22.96
C TYR A 548 -1.58 -14.56 -22.61
N ASP A 549 -2.75 -14.25 -23.14
CA ASP A 549 -3.99 -15.02 -22.99
C ASP A 549 -4.20 -15.91 -24.22
N PHE A 550 -4.15 -17.23 -24.01
CA PHE A 550 -4.42 -18.26 -25.03
C PHE A 550 -5.91 -18.64 -25.09
N GLY A 551 -6.78 -17.95 -24.35
CA GLY A 551 -8.20 -18.25 -24.20
C GLY A 551 -8.47 -19.12 -22.95
N ASN A 552 -8.10 -20.39 -22.97
CA ASN A 552 -8.27 -21.26 -21.80
C ASN A 552 -7.06 -21.27 -20.85
N ALA A 553 -5.95 -20.69 -21.24
CA ALA A 553 -4.73 -20.59 -20.45
C ALA A 553 -4.17 -19.19 -20.53
N SER A 554 -3.46 -18.78 -19.51
CA SER A 554 -2.60 -17.60 -19.55
C SER A 554 -1.20 -17.94 -19.09
N LEU A 555 -0.22 -17.21 -19.61
CA LEU A 555 1.17 -17.29 -19.16
C LEU A 555 1.73 -15.89 -19.03
N GLY A 556 2.40 -15.63 -17.92
CA GLY A 556 2.98 -14.33 -17.63
C GLY A 556 4.40 -14.40 -17.08
N LEU A 557 5.12 -13.32 -17.32
CA LEU A 557 6.48 -13.05 -16.86
C LEU A 557 6.49 -11.73 -16.09
N GLY A 558 7.03 -11.73 -14.87
CA GLY A 558 7.32 -10.54 -14.09
C GLY A 558 8.82 -10.35 -13.95
N LEU A 559 9.32 -9.16 -14.25
CA LEU A 559 10.70 -8.74 -13.99
C LEU A 559 10.67 -7.57 -13.02
N ARG A 560 11.52 -7.59 -11.99
CA ARG A 560 11.66 -6.52 -11.01
C ARG A 560 13.13 -6.27 -10.74
N TYR A 561 13.57 -5.06 -11.00
CA TYR A 561 14.91 -4.58 -10.70
C TYR A 561 14.83 -3.56 -9.57
N ASN A 562 15.62 -3.78 -8.54
CA ASN A 562 15.87 -2.84 -7.46
C ASN A 562 17.35 -2.45 -7.51
N GLY A 563 17.64 -1.16 -7.64
CA GLY A 563 19.00 -0.65 -7.68
C GLY A 563 19.70 -0.72 -6.33
N GLU A 564 20.97 -0.35 -6.32
CA GLU A 564 21.72 -0.16 -5.08
C GLU A 564 21.00 0.83 -4.16
N GLN A 565 21.02 0.56 -2.86
CA GLN A 565 20.48 1.46 -1.84
C GLN A 565 21.37 1.46 -0.60
N GLN A 566 21.36 2.56 0.15
CA GLN A 566 21.97 2.62 1.46
C GLN A 566 21.02 2.07 2.52
N ASP A 567 21.56 1.40 3.54
CA ASP A 567 20.83 1.04 4.76
C ASP A 567 21.71 1.32 5.97
N SER A 568 21.14 1.29 7.16
CA SER A 568 21.87 1.38 8.42
C SER A 568 22.55 0.05 8.71
N GLU A 569 23.80 0.08 9.14
CA GLU A 569 24.46 -1.11 9.70
C GLU A 569 24.00 -1.42 11.15
N PHE A 570 23.10 -0.60 11.72
CA PHE A 570 22.53 -0.73 13.07
C PHE A 570 23.52 -0.75 14.23
N ILE A 571 24.79 -0.50 13.99
CA ILE A 571 25.84 -0.47 15.04
C ILE A 571 25.86 0.89 15.73
N PHE A 572 25.88 1.96 14.94
CA PHE A 572 25.77 3.34 15.39
C PHE A 572 24.92 4.08 14.35
N ALA A 573 23.67 4.33 14.67
CA ALA A 573 22.74 4.96 13.72
C ALA A 573 23.05 6.46 13.53
N THR A 574 24.21 6.78 13.02
CA THR A 574 24.45 8.10 12.44
C THR A 574 24.21 8.04 10.94
N PRO A 575 23.81 9.13 10.27
CA PRO A 575 23.69 9.16 8.81
C PRO A 575 24.99 8.81 8.06
N GLU A 576 26.10 8.80 8.75
CA GLU A 576 27.46 8.54 8.24
C GLU A 576 27.80 7.03 8.28
N ASP A 577 27.10 6.23 9.09
CA ASP A 577 27.34 4.79 9.28
C ASP A 577 26.32 3.98 8.46
N THR A 578 26.39 4.08 7.15
CA THR A 578 25.54 3.34 6.22
C THR A 578 26.30 2.21 5.54
N VAL A 579 25.55 1.20 5.12
CA VAL A 579 26.02 0.07 4.32
C VAL A 579 25.28 0.06 2.98
N ALA A 580 25.98 -0.19 1.90
CA ALA A 580 25.37 -0.38 0.60
C ALA A 580 24.79 -1.79 0.48
N LEU A 581 23.53 -1.90 0.08
CA LEU A 581 22.90 -3.15 -0.34
C LEU A 581 23.01 -3.29 -1.85
N ASP A 582 23.46 -4.46 -2.31
CA ASP A 582 23.63 -4.75 -3.73
C ASP A 582 22.31 -4.69 -4.51
N PRO A 583 22.35 -4.24 -5.77
CA PRO A 583 21.18 -4.29 -6.64
C PRO A 583 20.80 -5.72 -6.98
N TYR A 584 19.50 -5.98 -7.20
CA TYR A 584 19.00 -7.31 -7.56
C TYR A 584 17.95 -7.28 -8.67
N LEU A 585 17.81 -8.43 -9.36
CA LEU A 585 16.80 -8.67 -10.38
C LEU A 585 15.98 -9.92 -10.05
N LEU A 586 14.70 -9.76 -9.79
CA LEU A 586 13.77 -10.88 -9.60
C LEU A 586 13.05 -11.21 -10.90
N VAL A 587 12.97 -12.49 -11.20
CA VAL A 587 12.25 -13.05 -12.35
C VAL A 587 11.16 -13.97 -11.84
N ASN A 588 9.91 -13.66 -12.15
CA ASN A 588 8.73 -14.43 -11.75
C ASN A 588 8.01 -14.97 -12.97
N LEU A 589 7.53 -16.20 -12.90
CA LEU A 589 6.64 -16.81 -13.90
C LEU A 589 5.31 -17.14 -13.24
N TYR A 590 4.21 -16.90 -13.94
CA TYR A 590 2.88 -17.23 -13.47
C TYR A 590 1.98 -17.68 -14.62
N GLY A 591 1.01 -18.50 -14.34
CA GLY A 591 0.07 -18.95 -15.35
C GLY A 591 -1.18 -19.56 -14.76
N THR A 592 -2.22 -19.58 -15.59
CA THR A 592 -3.52 -20.16 -15.27
C THR A 592 -3.97 -21.11 -16.36
N TYR A 593 -4.81 -22.06 -15.98
CA TYR A 593 -5.48 -22.96 -16.91
C TYR A 593 -6.93 -23.19 -16.49
N ARG A 594 -7.88 -22.72 -17.30
CA ARG A 594 -9.31 -22.86 -17.06
C ARG A 594 -9.76 -24.26 -17.50
N LEU A 595 -10.01 -25.13 -16.52
CA LEU A 595 -10.53 -26.49 -16.75
C LEU A 595 -12.01 -26.49 -17.17
N THR A 596 -12.79 -25.63 -16.54
CA THR A 596 -14.22 -25.37 -16.83
C THR A 596 -14.51 -23.89 -16.58
N ASP A 597 -15.71 -23.42 -16.91
CA ASP A 597 -16.13 -22.04 -16.60
C ASP A 597 -16.12 -21.70 -15.10
N LYS A 598 -16.04 -22.74 -14.23
CA LYS A 598 -16.08 -22.60 -12.77
C LYS A 598 -14.80 -23.01 -12.06
N LEU A 599 -13.88 -23.69 -12.75
CA LEU A 599 -12.70 -24.28 -12.15
C LEU A 599 -11.44 -23.90 -12.93
N GLU A 600 -10.54 -23.21 -12.27
CA GLU A 600 -9.24 -22.76 -12.79
C GLU A 600 -8.11 -23.34 -11.94
N LEU A 601 -7.08 -23.82 -12.61
CA LEU A 601 -5.79 -24.14 -11.99
C LEU A 601 -4.86 -22.94 -12.17
N PHE A 602 -4.03 -22.68 -11.20
CA PHE A 602 -2.98 -21.68 -11.32
C PHE A 602 -1.66 -22.17 -10.73
N ALA A 603 -0.56 -21.60 -11.20
CA ALA A 603 0.75 -21.85 -10.67
C ALA A 603 1.63 -20.61 -10.85
N ARG A 604 2.59 -20.41 -9.93
CA ARG A 604 3.63 -19.40 -10.06
C ARG A 604 4.96 -19.90 -9.53
N VAL A 605 6.03 -19.33 -10.09
CA VAL A 605 7.40 -19.45 -9.59
C VAL A 605 7.90 -18.05 -9.33
N GLU A 606 8.34 -17.79 -8.12
CA GLU A 606 8.91 -16.52 -7.68
C GLU A 606 10.43 -16.67 -7.56
N ASN A 607 11.15 -15.58 -7.86
CA ASN A 607 12.62 -15.56 -7.83
C ASN A 607 13.25 -16.74 -8.60
N LEU A 608 12.86 -16.92 -9.85
CA LEU A 608 13.28 -18.05 -10.71
C LEU A 608 14.81 -18.21 -10.82
N LEU A 609 15.56 -17.11 -10.68
CA LEU A 609 17.00 -17.10 -10.78
C LEU A 609 17.70 -17.42 -9.45
N ASP A 610 16.94 -17.65 -8.38
CA ASP A 610 17.45 -17.89 -7.02
C ASP A 610 18.38 -16.77 -6.52
N GLU A 611 18.02 -15.52 -6.84
CA GLU A 611 18.75 -14.33 -6.43
C GLU A 611 18.77 -14.21 -4.91
N GLN A 612 19.96 -14.02 -4.34
CA GLN A 612 20.13 -13.80 -2.91
C GLN A 612 20.15 -12.28 -2.66
N TYR A 613 19.14 -11.76 -2.00
CA TYR A 613 18.99 -10.32 -1.80
C TYR A 613 18.45 -9.96 -0.41
N GLU A 614 18.61 -8.72 -0.05
CA GLU A 614 18.09 -8.12 1.18
C GLU A 614 17.42 -6.78 0.84
N ASP A 615 16.20 -6.57 1.29
CA ASP A 615 15.55 -5.26 1.27
C ASP A 615 15.97 -4.40 2.47
N VAL A 616 16.34 -5.07 3.57
CA VAL A 616 16.83 -4.50 4.84
C VAL A 616 18.11 -5.24 5.19
N PHE A 617 19.13 -4.48 5.56
CA PHE A 617 20.46 -5.03 5.87
C PHE A 617 20.39 -6.18 6.86
N SER A 618 21.09 -7.26 6.54
CA SER A 618 21.22 -8.48 7.34
C SER A 618 19.97 -9.40 7.36
N PHE A 619 18.85 -9.01 6.78
CA PHE A 619 17.64 -9.85 6.71
C PHE A 619 17.47 -10.42 5.30
N ARG A 620 17.77 -11.70 5.13
CA ARG A 620 17.68 -12.39 3.84
C ARG A 620 16.22 -12.54 3.38
N ALA A 621 15.99 -12.27 2.12
CA ALA A 621 14.75 -12.60 1.45
C ALA A 621 14.75 -14.06 0.96
N PRO A 622 13.55 -14.68 0.74
CA PRO A 622 13.45 -16.04 0.23
C PRO A 622 14.08 -16.21 -1.15
N GLY A 623 14.75 -17.35 -1.37
CA GLY A 623 15.22 -17.81 -2.66
C GLY A 623 14.09 -18.24 -3.60
N VAL A 624 14.41 -19.08 -4.61
CA VAL A 624 13.44 -19.60 -5.57
C VAL A 624 12.31 -20.36 -4.86
N SER A 625 11.07 -20.04 -5.23
CA SER A 625 9.90 -20.68 -4.67
C SER A 625 8.83 -20.95 -5.73
N ALA A 626 8.04 -22.00 -5.52
CA ALA A 626 6.98 -22.42 -6.44
C ALA A 626 5.69 -22.72 -5.68
N TYR A 627 4.56 -22.30 -6.25
CA TYR A 627 3.23 -22.46 -5.69
C TYR A 627 2.26 -22.94 -6.77
N ALA A 628 1.29 -23.74 -6.37
CA ALA A 628 0.21 -24.17 -7.25
C ALA A 628 -1.10 -24.24 -6.48
N GLY A 629 -2.19 -23.95 -7.17
CA GLY A 629 -3.51 -23.89 -6.55
C GLY A 629 -4.66 -24.09 -7.49
N VAL A 630 -5.84 -24.07 -6.91
CA VAL A 630 -7.11 -24.21 -7.60
C VAL A 630 -8.07 -23.13 -7.14
N ARG A 631 -8.76 -22.52 -8.09
CA ARG A 631 -9.81 -21.53 -7.87
C ARG A 631 -11.13 -22.05 -8.40
N PHE A 632 -12.16 -21.97 -7.56
CA PHE A 632 -13.53 -22.31 -7.91
C PHE A 632 -14.42 -21.07 -7.78
N THR A 633 -15.28 -20.83 -8.79
CA THR A 633 -16.25 -19.72 -8.79
C THR A 633 -17.60 -20.23 -9.29
N MET A 634 -18.69 -19.95 -8.55
CA MET A 634 -20.03 -20.42 -8.91
C MET A 634 -21.03 -19.26 -8.85
#